data_77abaf8edd992b7a1cea675dc0dd9cb5
#
_entry.id   77abaf8edd992b7a1cea675dc0dd9cb5
#
_cell.length_a   1.000
_cell.length_b   1.000
_cell.length_c   1.000
_cell.angle_alpha   90.00
_cell.angle_beta   90.00
_cell.angle_gamma   90.00
#
_symmetry.space_group_name_H-M   'P 1'
#
loop_
_entity.id
_entity.type
_entity.pdbx_description
1 polymer ?
#
loop_
_entity_poly.entity_id
_entity_poly.type
_entity_poly.pdbx_seq_one_letter_code
_entity_poly.pdbx_strand_id
1 'polypeptide(L)'
;MKVNYNEIFKVKDSYQVPEKLMNILFNKEEREELFMELLRANDMNVDFDWFYEYFQDEHAERISKKQDFTPRCVADLLSKLVMNSEGDNGNYYECCAGTGGIMITHWNNFRRTYLPWDYKPQYHFAFVEELSDRSIPFLLLNMMIRGMNGIVIHGDTLTRKCYNAYFICNTKNDHFKFSGISVIPHTEYFEKELCVKFVSPDYKDHLELMELDDVFNLLNQ
;
A
#
# COMPACT_ATOMS: atom_id res chain seq x y z
N MET A 1 9.31 -17.79 -15.60
CA MET A 1 8.44 -18.81 -14.97
C MET A 1 7.36 -18.03 -14.22
N LYS A 2 6.07 -18.41 -14.31
CA LYS A 2 5.02 -17.68 -13.56
C LYS A 2 5.18 -17.98 -12.07
N VAL A 3 5.21 -16.96 -11.22
CA VAL A 3 5.34 -17.13 -9.76
C VAL A 3 4.09 -17.76 -9.20
N ASN A 4 4.26 -18.83 -8.39
CA ASN A 4 3.14 -19.47 -7.68
C ASN A 4 2.96 -18.83 -6.30
N TYR A 5 2.17 -17.77 -6.24
CA TYR A 5 1.93 -17.04 -4.99
C TYR A 5 1.23 -17.89 -3.92
N ASN A 6 0.40 -18.87 -4.30
CA ASN A 6 -0.25 -19.75 -3.32
C ASN A 6 0.78 -20.59 -2.53
N GLU A 7 1.87 -21.01 -3.17
CA GLU A 7 2.97 -21.70 -2.48
C GLU A 7 3.69 -20.77 -1.51
N ILE A 8 4.02 -19.54 -1.94
CA ILE A 8 4.69 -18.53 -1.10
C ILE A 8 3.82 -18.20 0.13
N PHE A 9 2.54 -17.98 -0.09
CA PHE A 9 1.61 -17.70 1.00
C PHE A 9 1.21 -18.98 1.78
N LYS A 10 1.65 -20.16 1.36
CA LYS A 10 1.36 -21.47 2.01
C LYS A 10 -0.14 -21.68 2.20
N VAL A 11 -0.92 -21.44 1.14
CA VAL A 11 -2.38 -21.62 1.11
C VAL A 11 -2.77 -22.58 -0.01
N LYS A 12 -3.92 -23.23 0.15
CA LYS A 12 -4.48 -24.09 -0.90
C LYS A 12 -5.27 -23.30 -1.92
N ASP A 13 -5.99 -22.31 -1.45
CA ASP A 13 -6.90 -21.49 -2.24
C ASP A 13 -6.57 -20.00 -2.06
N SER A 14 -6.61 -19.26 -3.15
CA SER A 14 -6.26 -17.85 -3.20
C SER A 14 -7.15 -16.97 -2.30
N TYR A 15 -8.42 -17.34 -2.09
CA TYR A 15 -9.32 -16.59 -1.22
C TYR A 15 -8.87 -16.54 0.26
N GLN A 16 -7.97 -17.45 0.67
CA GLN A 16 -7.41 -17.46 2.04
C GLN A 16 -6.25 -16.46 2.22
N VAL A 17 -5.66 -16.00 1.10
CA VAL A 17 -4.46 -15.15 1.16
C VAL A 17 -4.72 -13.82 1.87
N PRO A 18 -5.80 -13.07 1.61
CA PRO A 18 -6.00 -11.76 2.21
C PRO A 18 -5.98 -11.80 3.74
N GLU A 19 -6.73 -12.72 4.36
CA GLU A 19 -6.79 -12.86 5.81
C GLU A 19 -5.42 -13.28 6.39
N LYS A 20 -4.79 -14.29 5.77
CA LYS A 20 -3.47 -14.76 6.21
C LYS A 20 -2.41 -13.67 6.08
N LEU A 21 -2.39 -12.97 4.95
CA LEU A 21 -1.46 -11.88 4.70
C LEU A 21 -1.65 -10.77 5.72
N MET A 22 -2.90 -10.37 6.00
CA MET A 22 -3.19 -9.35 7.01
C MET A 22 -2.61 -9.71 8.37
N ASN A 23 -2.68 -10.98 8.78
CA ASN A 23 -2.09 -11.44 10.04
C ASN A 23 -0.55 -11.36 10.01
N ILE A 24 0.08 -11.78 8.91
CA ILE A 24 1.55 -11.74 8.74
C ILE A 24 2.07 -10.29 8.79
N LEU A 25 1.37 -9.34 8.16
CA LEU A 25 1.82 -7.94 8.08
C LEU A 25 2.04 -7.29 9.45
N PHE A 26 1.33 -7.75 10.49
CA PHE A 26 1.48 -7.26 11.86
C PHE A 26 2.54 -7.99 12.68
N ASN A 27 3.17 -9.03 12.13
CA ASN A 27 4.29 -9.71 12.75
C ASN A 27 5.57 -9.34 11.97
N LYS A 28 6.42 -8.51 12.55
CA LYS A 28 7.59 -7.95 11.86
C LYS A 28 8.52 -9.03 11.30
N GLU A 29 8.81 -10.06 12.07
CA GLU A 29 9.73 -11.13 11.67
C GLU A 29 9.15 -11.93 10.50
N GLU A 30 7.91 -12.40 10.62
CA GLU A 30 7.23 -13.18 9.59
C GLU A 30 7.05 -12.39 8.28
N ARG A 31 6.70 -11.11 8.37
CA ARG A 31 6.52 -10.28 7.16
C ARG A 31 7.83 -9.99 6.45
N GLU A 32 8.93 -9.74 7.19
CA GLU A 32 10.23 -9.48 6.57
C GLU A 32 10.77 -10.75 5.88
N GLU A 33 10.55 -11.94 6.45
CA GLU A 33 10.81 -13.21 5.79
C GLU A 33 10.00 -13.37 4.51
N LEU A 34 8.69 -13.13 4.57
CA LEU A 34 7.79 -13.15 3.41
C LEU A 34 8.23 -12.15 2.34
N PHE A 35 8.60 -10.92 2.74
CA PHE A 35 9.05 -9.89 1.80
C PHE A 35 10.31 -10.33 1.06
N MET A 36 11.26 -10.94 1.75
CA MET A 36 12.47 -11.47 1.12
C MET A 36 12.18 -12.64 0.16
N GLU A 37 11.21 -13.48 0.48
CA GLU A 37 10.77 -14.57 -0.40
C GLU A 37 10.11 -14.00 -1.66
N LEU A 38 9.19 -13.04 -1.52
CA LEU A 38 8.53 -12.36 -2.64
C LEU A 38 9.52 -11.61 -3.54
N LEU A 39 10.49 -10.90 -2.95
CA LEU A 39 11.53 -10.19 -3.72
C LEU A 39 12.34 -11.17 -4.56
N ARG A 40 12.77 -12.31 -4.00
CA ARG A 40 13.51 -13.34 -4.74
C ARG A 40 12.68 -13.95 -5.86
N ALA A 41 11.39 -14.23 -5.59
CA ALA A 41 10.47 -14.80 -6.57
C ALA A 41 10.18 -13.86 -7.76
N ASN A 42 10.32 -12.55 -7.57
CA ASN A 42 10.11 -11.51 -8.57
C ASN A 42 11.42 -10.86 -9.06
N ASP A 43 12.56 -11.56 -8.98
CA ASP A 43 13.88 -11.10 -9.45
C ASP A 43 14.30 -9.73 -8.87
N MET A 44 13.93 -9.45 -7.62
CA MET A 44 14.13 -8.16 -6.93
C MET A 44 13.51 -6.95 -7.66
N ASN A 45 12.62 -7.19 -8.61
CA ASN A 45 11.99 -6.13 -9.39
C ASN A 45 10.74 -5.60 -8.69
N VAL A 46 10.83 -4.40 -8.12
CA VAL A 46 9.75 -3.72 -7.38
C VAL A 46 8.98 -2.70 -8.22
N ASP A 47 9.26 -2.62 -9.52
CA ASP A 47 8.79 -1.55 -10.41
C ASP A 47 7.31 -1.64 -10.82
N PHE A 48 6.64 -2.74 -10.47
CA PHE A 48 5.25 -2.99 -10.84
C PHE A 48 4.52 -3.81 -9.79
N ASP A 49 3.20 -3.78 -9.84
CA ASP A 49 2.35 -4.60 -8.98
C ASP A 49 2.42 -6.08 -9.39
N TRP A 50 2.98 -6.91 -8.53
CA TRP A 50 3.12 -8.35 -8.74
C TRP A 50 1.78 -9.09 -8.70
N PHE A 51 0.77 -8.53 -8.04
CA PHE A 51 -0.51 -9.17 -7.79
C PHE A 51 -1.56 -8.85 -8.85
N TYR A 52 -1.25 -7.98 -9.81
CA TYR A 52 -2.14 -7.65 -10.91
C TYR A 52 -2.67 -8.91 -11.62
N GLU A 53 -1.78 -9.79 -12.07
CA GLU A 53 -2.16 -11.04 -12.74
C GLU A 53 -2.83 -12.04 -11.79
N TYR A 54 -2.39 -12.08 -10.53
CA TYR A 54 -2.96 -12.95 -9.52
C TYR A 54 -4.45 -12.69 -9.30
N PHE A 55 -4.86 -11.42 -9.24
CA PHE A 55 -6.26 -11.03 -9.14
C PHE A 55 -7.03 -11.18 -10.45
N GLN A 56 -6.38 -11.02 -11.58
CA GLN A 56 -6.99 -11.20 -12.91
C GLN A 56 -7.40 -12.64 -13.18
N ASP A 57 -6.65 -13.61 -12.69
CA ASP A 57 -6.93 -15.04 -12.88
C ASP A 57 -8.14 -15.52 -12.04
N GLU A 58 -8.59 -14.76 -11.06
CA GLU A 58 -9.78 -15.07 -10.25
C GLU A 58 -11.08 -14.63 -10.95
N HIS A 59 -11.39 -15.28 -12.06
CA HIS A 59 -12.55 -14.99 -12.94
C HIS A 59 -13.91 -14.85 -12.22
N ALA A 60 -14.15 -15.60 -11.14
CA ALA A 60 -15.46 -15.64 -10.48
C ALA A 60 -15.84 -14.30 -9.82
N GLU A 61 -14.88 -13.54 -9.29
CA GLU A 61 -15.14 -12.25 -8.64
C GLU A 61 -15.19 -11.08 -9.61
N ARG A 62 -14.47 -11.15 -10.70
CA ARG A 62 -14.49 -10.17 -11.76
C ARG A 62 -15.90 -9.95 -12.30
N ILE A 63 -16.66 -11.03 -12.48
CA ILE A 63 -18.07 -10.97 -12.96
C ILE A 63 -19.00 -10.44 -11.87
N SER A 64 -18.79 -10.81 -10.60
CA SER A 64 -19.70 -10.47 -9.50
C SER A 64 -19.50 -9.04 -8.98
N LYS A 65 -18.25 -8.57 -8.89
CA LYS A 65 -17.90 -7.25 -8.33
C LYS A 65 -17.56 -6.19 -9.36
N LYS A 66 -17.46 -6.55 -10.66
CA LYS A 66 -17.06 -5.65 -11.76
C LYS A 66 -15.74 -4.92 -11.47
N GLN A 67 -14.81 -5.55 -10.76
CA GLN A 67 -13.49 -5.01 -10.47
C GLN A 67 -12.54 -5.37 -11.59
N ASP A 68 -12.12 -4.36 -12.35
CA ASP A 68 -11.04 -4.46 -13.33
C ASP A 68 -9.85 -3.64 -12.84
N PHE A 69 -8.68 -4.29 -12.72
CA PHE A 69 -7.44 -3.60 -12.38
C PHE A 69 -6.91 -2.84 -13.59
N THR A 70 -6.34 -1.67 -13.35
CA THR A 70 -5.82 -0.80 -14.41
C THR A 70 -4.60 -1.42 -15.09
N PRO A 71 -4.61 -1.61 -16.42
CA PRO A 71 -3.45 -2.12 -17.15
C PRO A 71 -2.23 -1.23 -16.97
N ARG A 72 -1.03 -1.83 -16.91
CA ARG A 72 0.23 -1.12 -16.70
C ARG A 72 0.45 0.05 -17.67
N CYS A 73 0.12 -0.13 -18.94
CA CYS A 73 0.28 0.94 -19.95
C CYS A 73 -0.61 2.17 -19.65
N VAL A 74 -1.78 1.95 -19.06
CA VAL A 74 -2.69 3.05 -18.64
C VAL A 74 -2.14 3.71 -17.37
N ALA A 75 -1.66 2.92 -16.41
CA ALA A 75 -1.02 3.45 -15.20
C ALA A 75 0.22 4.31 -15.55
N ASP A 76 1.06 3.87 -16.48
CA ASP A 76 2.21 4.64 -16.98
C ASP A 76 1.78 5.96 -17.64
N LEU A 77 0.71 5.95 -18.42
CA LEU A 77 0.18 7.17 -19.05
C LEU A 77 -0.34 8.15 -18.00
N LEU A 78 -1.15 7.67 -17.05
CA LEU A 78 -1.70 8.49 -15.96
C LEU A 78 -0.58 9.09 -15.11
N SER A 79 0.40 8.30 -14.72
CA SER A 79 1.56 8.77 -13.95
C SER A 79 2.30 9.90 -14.67
N LYS A 80 2.58 9.75 -15.96
CA LYS A 80 3.26 10.79 -16.75
C LYS A 80 2.45 12.06 -16.90
N LEU A 81 1.13 11.96 -17.01
CA LEU A 81 0.26 13.13 -17.07
C LEU A 81 0.25 13.92 -15.76
N VAL A 82 0.24 13.21 -14.62
CA VAL A 82 0.26 13.84 -13.29
C VAL A 82 1.63 14.44 -12.98
N MET A 83 2.72 13.72 -13.24
CA MET A 83 4.08 14.19 -12.95
C MET A 83 4.53 15.38 -13.80
N ASN A 84 3.94 15.60 -14.97
CA ASN A 84 4.23 16.75 -15.81
C ASN A 84 3.51 18.04 -15.37
N SER A 85 2.70 17.99 -14.32
CA SER A 85 2.11 19.20 -13.72
C SER A 85 3.17 19.97 -12.94
N GLU A 86 3.26 21.29 -13.12
CA GLU A 86 4.13 22.15 -12.34
C GLU A 86 3.80 21.99 -10.84
N GLY A 87 4.79 21.61 -10.04
CA GLY A 87 4.64 21.51 -8.59
C GLY A 87 4.47 20.09 -8.04
N ASP A 88 4.84 19.04 -8.77
CA ASP A 88 4.92 17.71 -8.19
C ASP A 88 5.93 17.70 -7.03
N ASN A 89 5.39 17.62 -5.82
CA ASN A 89 6.14 17.62 -4.57
C ASN A 89 6.28 16.19 -3.98
N GLY A 90 5.96 15.14 -4.77
CA GLY A 90 6.00 13.76 -4.33
C GLY A 90 4.78 13.31 -3.50
N ASN A 91 3.76 14.16 -3.34
CA ASN A 91 2.52 13.77 -2.70
C ASN A 91 1.58 13.11 -3.72
N TYR A 92 1.02 11.96 -3.35
CA TYR A 92 0.15 11.17 -4.21
C TYR A 92 -1.18 10.86 -3.52
N TYR A 93 -2.29 11.02 -4.24
CA TYR A 93 -3.62 10.65 -3.76
C TYR A 93 -4.33 9.74 -4.76
N GLU A 94 -4.92 8.66 -4.26
CA GLU A 94 -5.76 7.74 -5.05
C GLU A 94 -6.92 7.21 -4.20
N CYS A 95 -8.15 7.40 -4.68
CA CYS A 95 -9.37 7.07 -3.93
C CYS A 95 -9.91 5.65 -4.15
N CYS A 96 -9.31 4.86 -5.05
CA CYS A 96 -9.70 3.48 -5.37
C CYS A 96 -8.45 2.70 -5.78
N ALA A 97 -7.53 2.53 -4.84
CA ALA A 97 -6.15 2.09 -5.15
C ALA A 97 -6.03 0.62 -5.55
N GLY A 98 -7.03 -0.22 -5.24
CA GLY A 98 -6.93 -1.66 -5.45
C GLY A 98 -5.74 -2.24 -4.70
N THR A 99 -4.83 -2.90 -5.43
CA THR A 99 -3.56 -3.40 -4.91
C THR A 99 -2.41 -2.38 -5.03
N GLY A 100 -2.70 -1.18 -5.56
CA GLY A 100 -1.73 -0.08 -5.66
C GLY A 100 -0.98 0.00 -7.00
N GLY A 101 -1.53 -0.56 -8.08
CA GLY A 101 -0.84 -0.62 -9.37
C GLY A 101 -0.47 0.76 -9.95
N ILE A 102 -1.39 1.74 -9.90
CA ILE A 102 -1.13 3.12 -10.37
C ILE A 102 -0.16 3.82 -9.39
N MET A 103 -0.39 3.70 -8.09
CA MET A 103 0.48 4.24 -7.03
C MET A 103 1.93 3.76 -7.19
N ILE A 104 2.15 2.45 -7.38
CA ILE A 104 3.50 1.88 -7.59
C ILE A 104 4.16 2.47 -8.83
N THR A 105 3.39 2.61 -9.91
CA THR A 105 3.89 3.18 -11.16
C THR A 105 4.30 4.65 -10.98
N HIS A 106 3.47 5.44 -10.28
CA HIS A 106 3.78 6.84 -9.95
C HIS A 106 5.03 6.93 -9.08
N TRP A 107 5.08 6.20 -7.96
CA TRP A 107 6.23 6.15 -7.07
C TRP A 107 7.52 5.78 -7.81
N ASN A 108 7.45 4.77 -8.68
CA ASN A 108 8.60 4.31 -9.45
C ASN A 108 9.10 5.37 -10.44
N ASN A 109 8.19 6.06 -11.14
CA ASN A 109 8.54 7.15 -12.02
C ASN A 109 9.12 8.34 -11.23
N PHE A 110 8.51 8.71 -10.11
CA PHE A 110 8.99 9.78 -9.22
C PHE A 110 10.39 9.49 -8.67
N ARG A 111 10.63 8.32 -8.07
CA ARG A 111 11.95 7.98 -7.53
C ARG A 111 13.06 7.97 -8.59
N ARG A 112 12.73 7.68 -9.85
CA ARG A 112 13.67 7.70 -10.98
C ARG A 112 14.06 9.10 -11.45
N THR A 113 13.41 10.16 -10.95
CA THR A 113 13.88 11.54 -11.16
C THR A 113 15.11 11.86 -10.33
N TYR A 114 15.39 11.06 -9.30
CA TYR A 114 16.57 11.13 -8.45
C TYR A 114 17.65 10.15 -8.89
N LEU A 115 18.90 10.44 -8.56
CA LEU A 115 19.94 9.40 -8.62
C LEU A 115 19.65 8.32 -7.57
N PRO A 116 19.99 7.04 -7.81
CA PRO A 116 19.61 5.93 -6.92
C PRO A 116 20.02 6.12 -5.45
N TRP A 117 21.13 6.82 -5.20
CA TRP A 117 21.64 7.09 -3.83
C TRP A 117 21.11 8.38 -3.21
N ASP A 118 20.42 9.23 -3.99
CA ASP A 118 19.87 10.51 -3.52
C ASP A 118 18.38 10.40 -3.14
N TYR A 119 17.68 9.40 -3.69
CA TYR A 119 16.28 9.17 -3.35
C TYR A 119 16.12 8.76 -1.89
N LYS A 120 15.19 9.42 -1.21
CA LYS A 120 14.79 9.08 0.16
C LYS A 120 13.29 8.88 0.25
N PRO A 121 12.81 7.88 1.02
CA PRO A 121 11.38 7.62 1.19
C PRO A 121 10.53 8.82 1.60
N GLN A 122 11.10 9.77 2.37
CA GLN A 122 10.41 10.99 2.78
C GLN A 122 10.03 11.94 1.64
N TYR A 123 10.61 11.76 0.45
CA TYR A 123 10.30 12.61 -0.71
C TYR A 123 9.00 12.22 -1.41
N HIS A 124 8.41 11.08 -1.05
CA HIS A 124 7.16 10.59 -1.61
C HIS A 124 6.22 10.16 -0.49
N PHE A 125 5.01 10.72 -0.47
CA PHE A 125 3.98 10.38 0.49
C PHE A 125 2.69 9.99 -0.26
N ALA A 126 2.19 8.79 -0.02
CA ALA A 126 0.97 8.29 -0.65
C ALA A 126 -0.20 8.32 0.34
N PHE A 127 -1.28 9.00 -0.02
CA PHE A 127 -2.57 8.89 0.66
C PHE A 127 -3.50 8.10 -0.24
N VAL A 128 -3.87 6.88 0.16
CA VAL A 128 -4.63 5.97 -0.69
C VAL A 128 -5.84 5.39 0.04
N GLU A 129 -6.94 5.20 -0.69
CA GLU A 129 -8.18 4.66 -0.16
C GLU A 129 -8.59 3.42 -0.95
N GLU A 130 -9.08 2.40 -0.27
CA GLU A 130 -9.58 1.17 -0.88
C GLU A 130 -10.70 0.58 -0.02
N LEU A 131 -11.77 0.13 -0.68
CA LEU A 131 -12.94 -0.45 -0.03
C LEU A 131 -12.83 -1.95 0.19
N SER A 132 -12.12 -2.65 -0.68
CA SER A 132 -12.10 -4.11 -0.71
C SER A 132 -11.22 -4.70 0.38
N ASP A 133 -11.81 -5.48 1.31
CA ASP A 133 -11.12 -6.28 2.31
C ASP A 133 -10.02 -7.18 1.71
N ARG A 134 -10.23 -7.61 0.46
CA ARG A 134 -9.29 -8.49 -0.24
C ARG A 134 -8.07 -7.74 -0.79
N SER A 135 -8.26 -6.50 -1.24
CA SER A 135 -7.19 -5.69 -1.84
C SER A 135 -6.30 -5.04 -0.78
N ILE A 136 -6.86 -4.63 0.34
CA ILE A 136 -6.16 -3.94 1.43
C ILE A 136 -4.87 -4.63 1.87
N PRO A 137 -4.82 -5.94 2.17
CA PRO A 137 -3.58 -6.58 2.60
C PRO A 137 -2.47 -6.52 1.56
N PHE A 138 -2.82 -6.59 0.28
CA PHE A 138 -1.85 -6.48 -0.81
C PHE A 138 -1.38 -5.05 -1.05
N LEU A 139 -2.28 -4.07 -0.89
CA LEU A 139 -1.93 -2.65 -0.93
C LEU A 139 -0.93 -2.30 0.17
N LEU A 140 -1.19 -2.73 1.40
CA LEU A 140 -0.28 -2.57 2.54
C LEU A 140 1.08 -3.25 2.28
N LEU A 141 1.07 -4.52 1.84
CA LEU A 141 2.28 -5.25 1.46
C LEU A 141 3.06 -4.49 0.39
N ASN A 142 2.39 -4.05 -0.66
CA ASN A 142 3.02 -3.33 -1.77
C ASN A 142 3.71 -2.04 -1.34
N MET A 143 3.12 -1.28 -0.42
CA MET A 143 3.75 -0.09 0.15
C MET A 143 4.94 -0.45 1.04
N MET A 144 4.75 -1.41 1.96
CA MET A 144 5.75 -1.75 2.96
C MET A 144 7.02 -2.35 2.34
N ILE A 145 6.88 -3.28 1.39
CA ILE A 145 8.02 -3.97 0.75
C ILE A 145 8.87 -3.01 -0.10
N ARG A 146 8.27 -1.90 -0.57
CA ARG A 146 8.94 -0.86 -1.35
C ARG A 146 9.53 0.27 -0.50
N GLY A 147 9.39 0.18 0.82
CA GLY A 147 9.87 1.21 1.72
C GLY A 147 9.16 2.55 1.56
N MET A 148 7.88 2.56 1.14
CA MET A 148 7.09 3.79 0.93
C MET A 148 6.59 4.36 2.24
N ASN A 149 6.25 5.66 2.23
CA ASN A 149 5.53 6.32 3.31
C ASN A 149 4.12 6.66 2.86
N GLY A 150 3.15 6.60 3.77
CA GLY A 150 1.79 7.01 3.44
C GLY A 150 0.73 6.59 4.44
N ILE A 151 -0.51 6.94 4.11
CA ILE A 151 -1.73 6.53 4.81
C ILE A 151 -2.57 5.68 3.86
N VAL A 152 -3.08 4.57 4.38
CA VAL A 152 -4.04 3.71 3.69
C VAL A 152 -5.35 3.76 4.46
N ILE A 153 -6.41 4.21 3.82
CA ILE A 153 -7.78 4.18 4.36
C ILE A 153 -8.49 2.94 3.82
N HIS A 154 -8.86 2.03 4.70
CA HIS A 154 -9.77 0.94 4.39
C HIS A 154 -11.20 1.44 4.59
N GLY A 155 -11.85 1.84 3.53
CA GLY A 155 -13.17 2.45 3.63
C GLY A 155 -13.81 2.82 2.29
N ASP A 156 -15.01 3.37 2.38
CA ASP A 156 -15.77 3.86 1.24
C ASP A 156 -15.52 5.35 1.04
N THR A 157 -14.80 5.68 -0.01
CA THR A 157 -14.41 7.05 -0.34
C THR A 157 -15.62 7.96 -0.64
N LEU A 158 -16.76 7.40 -1.10
CA LEU A 158 -17.95 8.19 -1.42
C LEU A 158 -18.77 8.53 -0.16
N THR A 159 -18.91 7.58 0.76
CA THR A 159 -19.66 7.77 2.01
C THR A 159 -18.80 8.21 3.17
N ARG A 160 -17.48 8.23 2.99
CA ARG A 160 -16.46 8.54 4.00
C ARG A 160 -16.49 7.60 5.21
N LYS A 161 -17.13 6.42 5.08
CA LYS A 161 -17.10 5.39 6.12
C LYS A 161 -15.78 4.66 6.09
N CYS A 162 -15.09 4.65 7.22
CA CYS A 162 -13.78 4.02 7.38
C CYS A 162 -13.89 2.82 8.33
N TYR A 163 -13.39 1.67 7.90
CA TYR A 163 -13.28 0.48 8.74
C TYR A 163 -11.99 0.51 9.56
N ASN A 164 -10.88 0.83 8.91
CA ASN A 164 -9.56 1.00 9.54
C ASN A 164 -8.72 1.98 8.72
N ALA A 165 -7.76 2.62 9.38
CA ALA A 165 -6.74 3.43 8.73
C ALA A 165 -5.36 2.99 9.20
N TYR A 166 -4.41 2.97 8.26
CA TYR A 166 -3.05 2.48 8.51
C TYR A 166 -2.04 3.56 8.13
N PHE A 167 -1.05 3.74 8.98
CA PHE A 167 0.11 4.57 8.70
C PHE A 167 1.29 3.68 8.36
N ILE A 168 1.84 3.86 7.16
CA ILE A 168 3.01 3.15 6.65
C ILE A 168 4.19 4.10 6.68
N CYS A 169 5.27 3.70 7.35
CA CYS A 169 6.42 4.59 7.51
C CYS A 169 7.75 3.85 7.44
N ASN A 170 8.65 4.38 6.63
CA ASN A 170 10.05 4.00 6.59
C ASN A 170 10.84 4.87 7.58
N THR A 171 10.84 4.47 8.85
CA THR A 171 11.47 5.22 9.95
C THR A 171 12.97 5.42 9.79
N LYS A 172 13.63 4.60 8.99
CA LYS A 172 15.07 4.74 8.69
C LYS A 172 15.36 5.72 7.55
N ASN A 173 14.30 6.14 6.85
CA ASN A 173 14.41 6.98 5.64
C ASN A 173 15.42 6.42 4.62
N ASP A 174 15.46 5.10 4.51
CA ASP A 174 16.38 4.33 3.67
C ASP A 174 15.56 3.46 2.71
N HIS A 175 15.66 3.72 1.43
CA HIS A 175 14.90 3.01 0.39
C HIS A 175 15.29 1.53 0.22
N PHE A 176 16.35 1.06 0.90
CA PHE A 176 16.72 -0.35 0.99
C PHE A 176 16.06 -1.05 2.19
N LYS A 177 15.28 -0.33 3.00
CA LYS A 177 14.58 -0.87 4.17
C LYS A 177 13.09 -0.93 3.93
N PHE A 178 12.46 -1.93 4.52
CA PHE A 178 11.01 -2.06 4.54
C PHE A 178 10.37 -1.02 5.45
N SER A 179 9.15 -0.63 5.12
CA SER A 179 8.36 0.22 6.01
C SER A 179 7.66 -0.59 7.10
N GLY A 180 7.47 0.03 8.24
CA GLY A 180 6.62 -0.45 9.31
C GLY A 180 5.16 -0.07 9.08
N ILE A 181 4.27 -0.66 9.90
CA ILE A 181 2.82 -0.42 9.88
C ILE A 181 2.34 -0.05 11.27
N SER A 182 1.50 0.98 11.36
CA SER A 182 0.76 1.32 12.57
C SER A 182 -0.72 1.49 12.23
N VAL A 183 -1.60 1.09 13.14
CA VAL A 183 -3.03 1.32 13.00
C VAL A 183 -3.37 2.67 13.61
N ILE A 184 -4.06 3.51 12.86
CA ILE A 184 -4.48 4.83 13.31
C ILE A 184 -5.65 4.67 14.29
N PRO A 185 -5.57 5.24 15.50
CA PRO A 185 -6.62 5.12 16.50
C PRO A 185 -7.97 5.69 16.06
N HIS A 186 -9.06 5.01 16.40
CA HIS A 186 -10.43 5.44 16.07
C HIS A 186 -10.88 6.55 17.05
N THR A 187 -10.40 7.77 16.83
CA THR A 187 -10.72 8.95 17.65
C THR A 187 -11.36 10.06 16.80
N GLU A 188 -12.12 10.94 17.44
CA GLU A 188 -12.70 12.12 16.78
C GLU A 188 -11.62 13.02 16.13
N TYR A 189 -10.43 13.06 16.73
CA TYR A 189 -9.30 13.78 16.18
C TYR A 189 -8.93 13.24 14.79
N PHE A 190 -8.70 11.92 14.67
CA PHE A 190 -8.34 11.30 13.40
C PHE A 190 -9.51 11.25 12.41
N GLU A 191 -10.76 11.16 12.86
CA GLU A 191 -11.93 11.32 11.98
C GLU A 191 -11.89 12.67 11.26
N LYS A 192 -11.54 13.74 11.99
CA LYS A 192 -11.44 15.09 11.44
C LYS A 192 -10.25 15.24 10.49
N GLU A 193 -9.05 14.80 10.91
CA GLU A 193 -7.82 14.94 10.11
C GLU A 193 -7.89 14.14 8.81
N LEU A 194 -8.45 12.92 8.85
CA LEU A 194 -8.59 12.06 7.67
C LEU A 194 -9.89 12.32 6.88
N CYS A 195 -10.75 13.21 7.37
CA CYS A 195 -12.08 13.47 6.79
C CYS A 195 -12.92 12.19 6.60
N VAL A 196 -12.90 11.29 7.60
CA VAL A 196 -13.63 10.01 7.58
C VAL A 196 -14.50 9.85 8.82
N LYS A 197 -15.35 8.81 8.82
CA LYS A 197 -16.08 8.35 10.00
C LYS A 197 -15.76 6.89 10.25
N PHE A 198 -15.15 6.58 11.40
CA PHE A 198 -14.92 5.21 11.78
C PHE A 198 -16.23 4.50 12.09
N VAL A 199 -16.47 3.34 11.46
CA VAL A 199 -17.69 2.54 11.59
C VAL A 199 -17.44 1.16 12.20
N SER A 200 -16.18 0.73 12.30
CA SER A 200 -15.82 -0.49 13.01
C SER A 200 -15.64 -0.18 14.50
N PRO A 201 -16.32 -0.91 15.41
CA PRO A 201 -16.12 -0.75 16.85
C PRO A 201 -14.77 -1.30 17.30
N ASP A 202 -14.23 -2.27 16.56
CA ASP A 202 -13.01 -2.97 16.90
C ASP A 202 -11.90 -2.56 15.93
N TYR A 203 -10.78 -2.16 16.48
CA TYR A 203 -9.53 -2.00 15.74
C TYR A 203 -8.38 -2.68 16.47
N LYS A 204 -7.40 -3.13 15.71
CA LYS A 204 -6.20 -3.72 16.28
C LYS A 204 -5.30 -2.59 16.78
N ASP A 205 -5.10 -2.53 18.10
CA ASP A 205 -4.10 -1.61 18.65
C ASP A 205 -2.70 -2.13 18.31
N HIS A 206 -2.07 -1.46 17.35
CA HIS A 206 -0.74 -1.83 16.85
C HIS A 206 0.03 -0.59 16.44
N LEU A 207 1.12 -0.33 17.13
CA LEU A 207 1.99 0.80 16.91
C LEU A 207 3.44 0.32 16.73
N GLU A 208 4.01 0.52 15.55
CA GLU A 208 5.44 0.23 15.29
C GLU A 208 6.32 1.48 15.33
N LEU A 209 5.72 2.65 15.28
CA LEU A 209 6.41 3.92 15.44
C LEU A 209 6.55 4.23 16.93
N MET A 210 7.76 4.60 17.35
CA MET A 210 8.04 4.79 18.77
C MET A 210 7.32 5.98 19.40
N GLU A 211 6.85 6.98 18.61
CA GLU A 211 6.11 8.14 19.11
C GLU A 211 5.15 8.70 18.04
N LEU A 212 3.92 9.04 18.47
CA LEU A 212 2.94 9.73 17.62
C LEU A 212 3.45 11.10 17.10
N ASP A 213 4.35 11.72 17.85
CA ASP A 213 4.97 12.99 17.48
C ASP A 213 5.83 12.88 16.20
N ASP A 214 6.37 11.70 15.89
CA ASP A 214 7.11 11.47 14.64
C ASP A 214 6.20 11.52 13.43
N VAL A 215 4.94 11.08 13.58
CA VAL A 215 3.90 11.15 12.54
C VAL A 215 3.56 12.60 12.21
N PHE A 216 3.39 13.44 13.23
CA PHE A 216 3.06 14.85 13.07
C PHE A 216 4.21 15.66 12.47
N ASN A 217 5.44 15.31 12.81
CA ASN A 217 6.63 15.97 12.24
C ASN A 217 6.81 15.63 10.75
N LEU A 218 6.38 14.45 10.30
CA LEU A 218 6.41 14.05 8.88
C LEU A 218 5.28 14.72 8.07
N LEU A 219 4.11 14.95 8.69
CA LEU A 219 2.96 15.55 8.02
C LEU A 219 3.07 17.09 7.91
N ASN A 220 3.95 17.73 8.72
CA ASN A 220 4.13 19.18 8.77
C ASN A 220 5.41 19.67 8.05
N GLN A 221 6.16 18.79 7.39
CA GLN A 221 7.29 19.11 6.52
C GLN A 221 6.86 19.16 5.06
#